data_1d234209fe2d69bffd15778a5a2c10bc
#
_entry.id   1d234209fe2d69bffd15778a5a2c10bc
#
_cell.length_a   1.000
_cell.length_b   1.000
_cell.length_c   1.000
_cell.angle_alpha   90.00
_cell.angle_beta   90.00
_cell.angle_gamma   90.00
#
_symmetry.space_group_name_H-M   'P 1'
#
loop_
_entity.id
_entity.type
_entity.pdbx_description
1 polymer ?
#
loop_
_entity_poly.entity_id
_entity_poly.type
_entity_poly.pdbx_seq_one_letter_code
_entity_poly.pdbx_strand_id
1 'polypeptide(L)'
;CGNKKPTRKLRRKIEQVDTLLEEYRKQDKTILKEIGAFDKGVLGQVKYLSNIVKFPIYKNTRTQYFESGEKNFPVMLQELKKAKHFIFMEYFIIHDGRMWGDILEILKQKAKQGVEVRLLYDDFGSLTTLPYQYYKELEECGIHCEAFNPVVPILSIVMNNRDHRKILVIDGHTGFTGGINLSDEYINEKERFGYWKDTGIMLKGEAVWNLTLMFLEIWNALRPTDQNFEEFLPHHYHPEPFEGDGYVQPYGDSPLDEETVGENVYLNIINAAQEYLYAFTPYLIIDNEMITALCLAAKRGVDVRIVTPQIPDKKTVFCLTQSYYRQLSEAGVKIYQFTPGFIHAKCMVCDDKVATVGTINLDYRSLYLHFECGVFLYQTKSVLAVKEDAKKTIEKSTFITPELMKQGFFKNLWQAILRLFAPLM
;
A
#
# COMPACT_ATOMS: atom_id res chain seq x y z
N CYS A 1 -15.64 -3.06 -24.15
CA CYS A 1 -16.94 -3.06 -23.45
C CYS A 1 -16.97 -4.23 -22.47
N GLY A 2 -16.38 -4.05 -21.29
CA GLY A 2 -16.33 -5.10 -20.26
C GLY A 2 -17.70 -5.39 -19.65
N ASN A 3 -17.86 -6.57 -19.09
CA ASN A 3 -19.08 -6.99 -18.42
C ASN A 3 -19.28 -6.16 -17.12
N LYS A 4 -20.01 -5.05 -17.22
CA LYS A 4 -20.28 -4.11 -16.12
C LYS A 4 -21.12 -4.71 -14.96
N LYS A 5 -21.76 -5.88 -15.16
CA LYS A 5 -22.69 -6.47 -14.18
C LYS A 5 -21.99 -6.97 -12.90
N PRO A 6 -20.90 -7.77 -12.94
CA PRO A 6 -20.20 -8.22 -11.73
C PRO A 6 -19.62 -7.04 -10.94
N THR A 7 -18.97 -6.08 -11.63
CA THR A 7 -18.42 -4.88 -10.99
C THR A 7 -19.52 -4.04 -10.31
N ARG A 8 -20.68 -3.86 -10.95
CA ARG A 8 -21.83 -3.17 -10.35
C ARG A 8 -22.40 -3.90 -9.14
N LYS A 9 -22.40 -5.23 -9.15
CA LYS A 9 -22.86 -6.03 -8.00
C LYS A 9 -21.93 -5.86 -6.81
N LEU A 10 -20.63 -5.97 -7.02
CA LEU A 10 -19.63 -5.76 -5.97
C LEU A 10 -19.69 -4.32 -5.45
N ARG A 11 -19.71 -3.31 -6.34
CA ARG A 11 -19.86 -1.90 -5.98
C ARG A 11 -21.06 -1.66 -5.06
N ARG A 12 -22.24 -2.16 -5.44
CA ARG A 12 -23.45 -2.00 -4.60
C ARG A 12 -23.31 -2.64 -3.23
N LYS A 13 -22.66 -3.78 -3.14
CA LYS A 13 -22.42 -4.44 -1.85
C LYS A 13 -21.48 -3.62 -0.99
N ILE A 14 -20.39 -3.10 -1.57
CA ILE A 14 -19.46 -2.21 -0.89
C ILE A 14 -20.19 -0.94 -0.43
N GLU A 15 -20.95 -0.28 -1.28
CA GLU A 15 -21.75 0.91 -0.94
C GLU A 15 -22.74 0.65 0.23
N GLN A 16 -23.32 -0.55 0.29
CA GLN A 16 -24.20 -0.94 1.41
C GLN A 16 -23.42 -1.08 2.72
N VAL A 17 -22.25 -1.72 2.69
CA VAL A 17 -21.38 -1.86 3.89
C VAL A 17 -20.84 -0.49 4.29
N ASP A 18 -20.42 0.34 3.32
CA ASP A 18 -19.90 1.68 3.55
C ASP A 18 -20.92 2.56 4.30
N THR A 19 -22.20 2.45 3.95
CA THR A 19 -23.28 3.13 4.66
C THR A 19 -23.37 2.70 6.13
N LEU A 20 -23.14 1.41 6.44
CA LEU A 20 -23.14 0.93 7.83
C LEU A 20 -21.90 1.39 8.61
N LEU A 21 -20.78 1.55 7.92
CA LEU A 21 -19.51 1.99 8.51
C LEU A 21 -19.42 3.52 8.68
N GLU A 22 -20.31 4.31 8.07
CA GLU A 22 -20.22 5.78 8.07
C GLU A 22 -20.29 6.37 9.49
N GLU A 23 -21.11 5.82 10.37
CA GLU A 23 -21.23 6.29 11.77
C GLU A 23 -19.94 6.09 12.58
N TYR A 24 -19.06 5.20 12.16
CA TYR A 24 -17.78 4.86 12.81
C TYR A 24 -16.59 5.68 12.28
N ARG A 25 -16.79 6.54 11.25
CA ARG A 25 -15.76 7.38 10.61
C ARG A 25 -15.76 8.82 11.16
N LYS A 26 -15.74 8.97 12.48
CA LYS A 26 -15.81 10.29 13.12
C LYS A 26 -14.45 10.96 13.17
N GLN A 27 -14.33 12.14 12.53
CA GLN A 27 -13.15 12.97 12.60
C GLN A 27 -13.18 13.88 13.83
N ASP A 28 -12.14 13.83 14.66
CA ASP A 28 -11.94 14.79 15.72
C ASP A 28 -11.54 16.17 15.13
N LYS A 29 -12.42 17.15 15.33
CA LYS A 29 -12.23 18.52 14.83
C LYS A 29 -11.09 19.26 15.55
N THR A 30 -10.70 18.83 16.75
CA THR A 30 -9.58 19.45 17.49
C THR A 30 -8.26 19.16 16.80
N ILE A 31 -8.07 17.93 16.31
CA ILE A 31 -6.89 17.54 15.52
C ILE A 31 -6.76 18.39 14.26
N LEU A 32 -7.87 18.62 13.54
CA LEU A 32 -7.85 19.49 12.35
C LEU A 32 -7.44 20.93 12.66
N LYS A 33 -7.89 21.47 13.81
CA LYS A 33 -7.49 22.82 14.27
C LYS A 33 -6.00 22.87 14.63
N GLU A 34 -5.51 21.85 15.34
CA GLU A 34 -4.08 21.73 15.68
C GLU A 34 -3.22 21.73 14.42
N ILE A 35 -3.49 20.82 13.47
CA ILE A 35 -2.72 20.74 12.21
C ILE A 35 -2.79 22.08 11.45
N GLY A 36 -3.96 22.70 11.37
CA GLY A 36 -4.15 23.96 10.66
C GLY A 36 -3.42 25.16 11.27
N ALA A 37 -3.13 25.09 12.57
CA ALA A 37 -2.30 26.10 13.24
C ALA A 37 -0.80 25.98 12.89
N PHE A 38 -0.35 24.73 12.58
CA PHE A 38 1.05 24.46 12.23
C PHE A 38 1.31 24.51 10.71
N ASP A 39 0.44 23.88 9.91
CA ASP A 39 0.65 23.73 8.48
C ASP A 39 -0.68 23.67 7.71
N LYS A 40 -0.99 24.74 6.96
CA LYS A 40 -2.21 24.81 6.15
C LYS A 40 -2.18 23.88 4.93
N GLY A 41 -1.00 23.59 4.39
CA GLY A 41 -0.84 22.70 3.26
C GLY A 41 -1.16 21.26 3.66
N VAL A 42 -0.59 20.81 4.78
CA VAL A 42 -0.90 19.49 5.36
C VAL A 42 -2.37 19.39 5.75
N LEU A 43 -2.97 20.46 6.32
CA LEU A 43 -4.40 20.47 6.61
C LEU A 43 -5.25 20.24 5.35
N GLY A 44 -4.85 20.77 4.19
CA GLY A 44 -5.52 20.55 2.92
C GLY A 44 -5.56 19.05 2.57
N GLN A 45 -4.41 18.38 2.64
CA GLN A 45 -4.28 16.94 2.42
C GLN A 45 -5.14 16.13 3.41
N VAL A 46 -5.06 16.46 4.69
CA VAL A 46 -5.83 15.78 5.75
C VAL A 46 -7.33 15.94 5.52
N LYS A 47 -7.79 17.14 5.17
CA LYS A 47 -9.21 17.41 4.86
C LYS A 47 -9.69 16.64 3.63
N TYR A 48 -8.86 16.52 2.59
CA TYR A 48 -9.18 15.71 1.43
C TYR A 48 -9.46 14.26 1.86
N LEU A 49 -8.55 13.64 2.58
CA LEU A 49 -8.72 12.27 3.07
C LEU A 49 -9.87 12.10 4.06
N SER A 50 -10.11 13.09 4.96
CA SER A 50 -11.16 12.98 5.96
C SER A 50 -12.56 13.29 5.41
N ASN A 51 -12.69 14.30 4.55
CA ASN A 51 -14.00 14.78 4.12
C ASN A 51 -14.50 14.12 2.84
N ILE A 52 -13.59 13.86 1.88
CA ILE A 52 -13.93 13.28 0.58
C ILE A 52 -13.81 11.75 0.65
N VAL A 53 -12.64 11.25 1.07
CA VAL A 53 -12.36 9.81 1.11
C VAL A 53 -12.92 9.13 2.37
N LYS A 54 -13.29 9.90 3.39
CA LYS A 54 -13.90 9.44 4.66
C LYS A 54 -12.96 8.59 5.54
N PHE A 55 -11.67 8.84 5.50
CA PHE A 55 -10.68 8.27 6.42
C PHE A 55 -10.18 9.32 7.41
N PRO A 56 -10.58 9.28 8.70
CA PRO A 56 -10.13 10.22 9.72
C PRO A 56 -8.62 10.17 9.99
N ILE A 57 -8.04 11.30 10.44
CA ILE A 57 -6.67 11.34 10.96
C ILE A 57 -6.69 11.21 12.47
N TYR A 58 -5.68 10.55 13.03
CA TYR A 58 -5.52 10.26 14.44
C TYR A 58 -4.19 10.76 14.99
N LYS A 59 -4.18 11.12 16.27
CA LYS A 59 -3.01 11.58 17.01
C LYS A 59 -2.45 10.50 17.94
N ASN A 60 -3.34 9.68 18.52
CA ASN A 60 -3.02 8.68 19.53
C ASN A 60 -2.62 7.35 18.86
N THR A 61 -1.51 7.36 18.11
CA THR A 61 -1.00 6.17 17.43
C THR A 61 0.52 6.24 17.33
N ARG A 62 1.19 5.20 17.82
CA ARG A 62 2.63 5.00 17.63
C ARG A 62 2.88 4.32 16.30
N THR A 63 3.96 4.74 15.65
CA THR A 63 4.37 4.19 14.36
C THR A 63 5.73 3.52 14.46
N GLN A 64 5.91 2.41 13.72
CA GLN A 64 7.21 1.79 13.53
C GLN A 64 7.38 1.42 12.06
N TYR A 65 8.30 2.10 11.40
CA TYR A 65 8.69 1.81 10.02
C TYR A 65 9.70 0.65 9.97
N PHE A 66 9.56 -0.20 8.97
CA PHE A 66 10.48 -1.29 8.68
C PHE A 66 11.07 -1.10 7.27
N GLU A 67 12.37 -0.97 7.22
CA GLU A 67 13.11 -0.78 5.97
C GLU A 67 13.26 -2.06 5.14
N SER A 68 12.85 -3.22 5.69
CA SER A 68 12.89 -4.49 4.98
C SER A 68 11.92 -5.53 5.55
N GLY A 69 11.62 -6.55 4.76
CA GLY A 69 10.79 -7.68 5.18
C GLY A 69 11.42 -8.48 6.31
N GLU A 70 12.73 -8.64 6.32
CA GLU A 70 13.48 -9.34 7.38
C GLU A 70 13.32 -8.65 8.74
N LYS A 71 13.16 -7.32 8.76
CA LYS A 71 12.90 -6.57 10.00
C LYS A 71 11.42 -6.57 10.38
N ASN A 72 10.52 -6.59 9.39
CA ASN A 72 9.08 -6.60 9.61
C ASN A 72 8.59 -7.96 10.13
N PHE A 73 8.98 -9.05 9.49
CA PHE A 73 8.43 -10.38 9.71
C PHE A 73 8.56 -10.88 11.16
N PRO A 74 9.72 -10.79 11.84
CA PRO A 74 9.84 -11.22 13.24
C PRO A 74 8.90 -10.46 14.18
N VAL A 75 8.70 -9.16 13.94
CA VAL A 75 7.79 -8.33 14.74
C VAL A 75 6.35 -8.72 14.49
N MET A 76 5.99 -8.97 13.22
CA MET A 76 4.66 -9.48 12.85
C MET A 76 4.33 -10.79 13.58
N LEU A 77 5.25 -11.76 13.61
CA LEU A 77 5.07 -13.03 14.33
C LEU A 77 4.90 -12.80 15.84
N GLN A 78 5.67 -11.87 16.43
CA GLN A 78 5.55 -11.53 17.84
C GLN A 78 4.19 -10.93 18.17
N GLU A 79 3.67 -10.03 17.34
CA GLU A 79 2.37 -9.41 17.57
C GLU A 79 1.21 -10.41 17.33
N LEU A 80 1.29 -11.26 16.31
CA LEU A 80 0.32 -12.34 16.07
C LEU A 80 0.17 -13.26 17.30
N LYS A 81 1.29 -13.63 17.93
CA LYS A 81 1.29 -14.45 19.16
C LYS A 81 0.58 -13.79 20.34
N LYS A 82 0.46 -12.45 20.35
CA LYS A 82 -0.21 -11.70 21.43
C LYS A 82 -1.73 -11.59 21.24
N ALA A 83 -2.24 -11.89 20.06
CA ALA A 83 -3.67 -11.82 19.74
C ALA A 83 -4.52 -12.59 20.77
N LYS A 84 -5.63 -11.97 21.22
CA LYS A 84 -6.53 -12.52 22.23
C LYS A 84 -7.98 -12.61 21.73
N HIS A 85 -8.40 -11.75 20.81
CA HIS A 85 -9.77 -11.60 20.39
C HIS A 85 -9.95 -11.88 18.91
N PHE A 86 -9.25 -11.13 18.04
CA PHE A 86 -9.37 -11.36 16.60
C PHE A 86 -8.08 -11.01 15.83
N ILE A 87 -7.93 -11.65 14.66
CA ILE A 87 -6.90 -11.37 13.67
C ILE A 87 -7.58 -11.25 12.31
N PHE A 88 -7.42 -10.10 11.66
CA PHE A 88 -7.85 -9.87 10.29
C PHE A 88 -6.64 -9.71 9.38
N MET A 89 -6.62 -10.47 8.29
CA MET A 89 -5.54 -10.45 7.30
C MET A 89 -6.09 -10.30 5.90
N GLU A 90 -5.47 -9.45 5.10
CA GLU A 90 -5.81 -9.19 3.71
C GLU A 90 -4.52 -9.05 2.90
N TYR A 91 -4.29 -9.96 1.95
CA TYR A 91 -3.04 -10.00 1.20
C TYR A 91 -3.26 -10.33 -0.27
N PHE A 92 -2.49 -9.67 -1.15
CA PHE A 92 -2.54 -9.92 -2.59
C PHE A 92 -1.89 -11.24 -2.96
N ILE A 93 -0.70 -11.53 -2.42
CA ILE A 93 0.02 -12.80 -2.66
C ILE A 93 0.24 -13.53 -1.34
N ILE A 94 -0.16 -14.80 -1.34
CA ILE A 94 0.24 -15.80 -0.35
C ILE A 94 0.95 -16.90 -1.12
N HIS A 95 2.15 -17.26 -0.70
CA HIS A 95 2.95 -18.33 -1.30
C HIS A 95 3.38 -19.32 -0.24
N ASP A 96 3.17 -20.61 -0.50
CA ASP A 96 3.65 -21.65 0.39
C ASP A 96 5.17 -21.59 0.53
N GLY A 97 5.63 -21.52 1.79
CA GLY A 97 7.02 -21.32 2.15
C GLY A 97 7.18 -21.08 3.64
N ARG A 98 8.38 -20.71 4.06
CA ARG A 98 8.69 -20.45 5.48
C ARG A 98 7.82 -19.32 6.05
N MET A 99 7.77 -18.16 5.36
CA MET A 99 7.04 -17.00 5.86
C MET A 99 5.56 -17.30 6.12
N TRP A 100 4.88 -17.89 5.13
CA TRP A 100 3.48 -18.27 5.30
C TRP A 100 3.29 -19.41 6.29
N GLY A 101 4.15 -20.42 6.26
CA GLY A 101 4.09 -21.57 7.19
C GLY A 101 4.17 -21.14 8.65
N ASP A 102 5.11 -20.26 9.01
CA ASP A 102 5.27 -19.74 10.37
C ASP A 102 4.04 -18.91 10.81
N ILE A 103 3.47 -18.11 9.91
CA ILE A 103 2.24 -17.35 10.17
C ILE A 103 1.05 -18.31 10.34
N LEU A 104 0.84 -19.23 9.41
CA LEU A 104 -0.28 -20.16 9.40
C LEU A 104 -0.32 -21.00 10.67
N GLU A 105 0.84 -21.47 11.15
CA GLU A 105 0.92 -22.22 12.41
C GLU A 105 0.40 -21.41 13.59
N ILE A 106 0.77 -20.11 13.67
CA ILE A 106 0.26 -19.21 14.71
C ILE A 106 -1.25 -19.02 14.55
N LEU A 107 -1.75 -18.79 13.34
CA LEU A 107 -3.18 -18.59 13.08
C LEU A 107 -3.99 -19.82 13.51
N LYS A 108 -3.54 -21.03 13.17
CA LYS A 108 -4.17 -22.29 13.59
C LYS A 108 -4.20 -22.45 15.11
N GLN A 109 -3.11 -22.10 15.78
CA GLN A 109 -3.03 -22.13 17.25
C GLN A 109 -4.00 -21.12 17.87
N LYS A 110 -4.10 -19.91 17.31
CA LYS A 110 -5.00 -18.84 17.78
C LYS A 110 -6.46 -19.21 17.57
N ALA A 111 -6.81 -19.73 16.40
CA ALA A 111 -8.17 -20.23 16.14
C ALA A 111 -8.59 -21.32 17.12
N LYS A 112 -7.72 -22.29 17.42
CA LYS A 112 -7.95 -23.32 18.46
C LYS A 112 -8.14 -22.73 19.88
N GLN A 113 -7.58 -21.55 20.14
CA GLN A 113 -7.72 -20.82 21.42
C GLN A 113 -9.01 -19.97 21.47
N GLY A 114 -9.81 -19.96 20.40
CA GLY A 114 -11.03 -19.18 20.31
C GLY A 114 -10.84 -17.74 19.81
N VAL A 115 -9.66 -17.40 19.32
CA VAL A 115 -9.41 -16.13 18.62
C VAL A 115 -10.08 -16.20 17.25
N GLU A 116 -10.87 -15.19 16.90
CA GLU A 116 -11.47 -15.09 15.58
C GLU A 116 -10.42 -14.75 14.53
N VAL A 117 -10.25 -15.61 13.53
CA VAL A 117 -9.27 -15.38 12.45
C VAL A 117 -10.01 -15.27 11.13
N ARG A 118 -9.86 -14.11 10.46
CA ARG A 118 -10.40 -13.86 9.12
C ARG A 118 -9.27 -13.56 8.15
N LEU A 119 -9.28 -14.23 7.00
CA LEU A 119 -8.29 -14.05 5.94
C LEU A 119 -8.97 -13.75 4.61
N LEU A 120 -8.53 -12.67 3.96
CA LEU A 120 -8.81 -12.36 2.56
C LEU A 120 -7.54 -12.53 1.74
N TYR A 121 -7.62 -13.16 0.57
CA TYR A 121 -6.53 -13.14 -0.40
C TYR A 121 -7.07 -12.90 -1.81
N ASP A 122 -6.27 -12.24 -2.64
CA ASP A 122 -6.62 -12.07 -4.06
C ASP A 122 -6.38 -13.38 -4.82
N ASP A 123 -7.42 -13.89 -5.48
CA ASP A 123 -7.35 -15.20 -6.17
C ASP A 123 -6.36 -15.17 -7.34
N PHE A 124 -6.25 -14.06 -8.07
CA PHE A 124 -5.28 -13.91 -9.16
C PHE A 124 -3.85 -13.77 -8.66
N GLY A 125 -3.64 -12.99 -7.60
CA GLY A 125 -2.33 -12.82 -6.98
C GLY A 125 -1.76 -14.13 -6.44
N SER A 126 -2.63 -15.02 -5.97
CA SER A 126 -2.26 -16.30 -5.37
C SER A 126 -2.51 -17.52 -6.27
N LEU A 127 -2.94 -17.31 -7.54
CA LEU A 127 -3.39 -18.37 -8.45
C LEU A 127 -2.34 -19.46 -8.71
N THR A 128 -1.07 -19.09 -8.80
CA THR A 128 0.03 -20.03 -9.07
C THR A 128 0.82 -20.42 -7.84
N THR A 129 0.47 -19.90 -6.68
CA THR A 129 1.24 -20.03 -5.44
C THR A 129 0.50 -20.76 -4.33
N LEU A 130 -0.83 -20.92 -4.47
CA LEU A 130 -1.68 -21.67 -3.56
C LEU A 130 -2.42 -22.79 -4.29
N PRO A 131 -2.82 -23.87 -3.60
CA PRO A 131 -3.72 -24.90 -4.13
C PRO A 131 -5.07 -24.32 -4.57
N TYR A 132 -5.71 -24.95 -5.53
CA TYR A 132 -7.06 -24.59 -5.95
C TYR A 132 -8.05 -24.70 -4.79
N GLN A 133 -8.84 -23.64 -4.56
CA GLN A 133 -9.79 -23.54 -3.43
C GLN A 133 -9.15 -23.66 -2.04
N TYR A 134 -7.95 -23.14 -1.88
CA TYR A 134 -7.19 -23.16 -0.62
C TYR A 134 -7.98 -22.61 0.59
N TYR A 135 -8.91 -21.68 0.37
CA TYR A 135 -9.80 -21.17 1.41
C TYR A 135 -10.58 -22.27 2.15
N LYS A 136 -10.89 -23.41 1.49
CA LYS A 136 -11.57 -24.54 2.16
C LYS A 136 -10.68 -25.22 3.19
N GLU A 137 -9.40 -25.41 2.86
CA GLU A 137 -8.43 -26.00 3.79
C GLU A 137 -8.23 -25.12 5.03
N LEU A 138 -8.31 -23.79 4.86
CA LEU A 138 -8.22 -22.84 5.97
C LEU A 138 -9.47 -22.88 6.85
N GLU A 139 -10.67 -22.97 6.27
CA GLU A 139 -11.92 -23.12 7.01
C GLU A 139 -11.93 -24.41 7.87
N GLU A 140 -11.38 -25.51 7.37
CA GLU A 140 -11.21 -26.76 8.14
C GLU A 140 -10.29 -26.58 9.35
N CYS A 141 -9.40 -25.60 9.31
CA CYS A 141 -8.52 -25.23 10.42
C CYS A 141 -9.13 -24.22 11.40
N GLY A 142 -10.38 -23.80 11.18
CA GLY A 142 -11.06 -22.77 11.98
C GLY A 142 -10.67 -21.33 11.60
N ILE A 143 -10.08 -21.13 10.43
CA ILE A 143 -9.73 -19.82 9.87
C ILE A 143 -10.78 -19.46 8.83
N HIS A 144 -11.60 -18.43 9.10
CA HIS A 144 -12.57 -17.94 8.12
C HIS A 144 -11.83 -17.31 6.94
N CYS A 145 -12.10 -17.79 5.73
CA CYS A 145 -11.33 -17.38 4.56
C CYS A 145 -12.21 -17.11 3.34
N GLU A 146 -11.91 -16.01 2.65
CA GLU A 146 -12.53 -15.65 1.37
C GLU A 146 -11.46 -15.33 0.31
N ALA A 147 -11.69 -15.80 -0.92
CA ALA A 147 -10.87 -15.46 -2.08
C ALA A 147 -11.52 -14.28 -2.82
N PHE A 148 -10.79 -13.15 -2.90
CA PHE A 148 -11.28 -11.97 -3.60
C PHE A 148 -11.24 -12.17 -5.11
N ASN A 149 -12.35 -11.81 -5.79
CA ASN A 149 -12.53 -11.81 -7.24
C ASN A 149 -11.99 -13.09 -7.92
N PRO A 150 -12.61 -14.27 -7.66
CA PRO A 150 -12.15 -15.57 -8.18
C PRO A 150 -11.92 -15.55 -9.68
N VAL A 151 -10.82 -16.16 -10.12
CA VAL A 151 -10.44 -16.23 -11.53
C VAL A 151 -11.35 -17.18 -12.28
N VAL A 152 -12.08 -16.61 -13.24
CA VAL A 152 -12.89 -17.40 -14.19
C VAL A 152 -12.16 -17.35 -15.54
N PRO A 153 -11.99 -18.47 -16.27
CA PRO A 153 -11.25 -18.51 -17.54
C PRO A 153 -12.03 -17.83 -18.69
N ILE A 154 -12.43 -16.58 -18.49
CA ILE A 154 -13.11 -15.73 -19.48
C ILE A 154 -12.36 -14.39 -19.51
N LEU A 155 -11.94 -13.95 -20.70
CA LEU A 155 -11.35 -12.61 -20.87
C LEU A 155 -12.38 -11.53 -20.50
N SER A 156 -12.21 -10.94 -19.33
CA SER A 156 -13.09 -9.89 -18.81
C SER A 156 -12.25 -8.74 -18.23
N ILE A 157 -12.62 -7.51 -18.54
CA ILE A 157 -12.01 -6.30 -17.97
C ILE A 157 -12.20 -6.24 -16.44
N VAL A 158 -13.27 -6.83 -15.91
CA VAL A 158 -13.54 -6.95 -14.47
C VAL A 158 -12.44 -7.73 -13.74
N MET A 159 -11.71 -8.61 -14.44
CA MET A 159 -10.57 -9.34 -13.89
C MET A 159 -9.37 -8.44 -13.56
N ASN A 160 -9.36 -7.18 -14.01
CA ASN A 160 -8.30 -6.22 -13.71
C ASN A 160 -8.46 -5.56 -12.34
N ASN A 161 -9.68 -5.51 -11.77
CA ASN A 161 -9.87 -4.99 -10.42
C ASN A 161 -9.41 -6.03 -9.40
N ARG A 162 -8.24 -5.77 -8.79
CA ARG A 162 -7.58 -6.67 -7.85
C ARG A 162 -7.45 -6.02 -6.49
N ASP A 163 -7.46 -6.84 -5.46
CA ASP A 163 -7.17 -6.39 -4.12
C ASP A 163 -5.66 -6.47 -3.87
N HIS A 164 -4.99 -5.32 -4.06
CA HIS A 164 -3.55 -5.23 -3.91
C HIS A 164 -3.13 -4.77 -2.51
N ARG A 165 -4.07 -4.65 -1.58
CA ARG A 165 -3.79 -4.28 -0.19
C ARG A 165 -3.03 -5.38 0.55
N LYS A 166 -2.31 -5.00 1.58
CA LYS A 166 -1.63 -5.87 2.53
C LYS A 166 -1.93 -5.31 3.90
N ILE A 167 -2.89 -5.90 4.58
CA ILE A 167 -3.39 -5.44 5.87
C ILE A 167 -3.33 -6.60 6.85
N LEU A 168 -2.79 -6.35 8.03
CA LEU A 168 -2.94 -7.20 9.20
C LEU A 168 -3.45 -6.34 10.35
N VAL A 169 -4.55 -6.74 10.98
CA VAL A 169 -5.10 -6.12 12.19
C VAL A 169 -5.19 -7.16 13.29
N ILE A 170 -4.74 -6.81 14.48
CA ILE A 170 -4.77 -7.65 15.68
C ILE A 170 -5.50 -6.89 16.78
N ASP A 171 -6.58 -7.47 17.30
CA ASP A 171 -7.38 -6.95 18.40
C ASP A 171 -7.78 -5.47 18.25
N GLY A 172 -7.90 -4.97 16.99
CA GLY A 172 -8.33 -3.62 16.63
C GLY A 172 -7.32 -2.49 16.88
N HIS A 173 -6.25 -2.74 17.63
CA HIS A 173 -5.32 -1.70 18.06
C HIS A 173 -3.86 -1.87 17.55
N THR A 174 -3.53 -3.01 16.95
CA THR A 174 -2.22 -3.23 16.31
C THR A 174 -2.46 -3.56 14.85
N GLY A 175 -1.85 -2.78 13.95
CA GLY A 175 -2.03 -2.95 12.51
C GLY A 175 -0.71 -2.90 11.75
N PHE A 176 -0.61 -3.65 10.65
CA PHE A 176 0.52 -3.64 9.72
C PHE A 176 0.02 -3.40 8.30
N THR A 177 0.80 -2.64 7.54
CA THR A 177 0.63 -2.50 6.09
C THR A 177 1.97 -2.18 5.41
N GLY A 178 1.99 -2.12 4.09
CA GLY A 178 3.18 -1.84 3.29
C GLY A 178 3.21 -2.64 2.00
N GLY A 179 4.39 -2.74 1.37
CA GLY A 179 4.55 -3.47 0.11
C GLY A 179 4.69 -4.99 0.25
N ILE A 180 4.94 -5.48 1.47
CA ILE A 180 5.36 -6.85 1.78
C ILE A 180 4.18 -7.83 1.64
N ASN A 181 4.24 -8.78 0.70
CA ASN A 181 3.35 -9.92 0.63
C ASN A 181 3.84 -11.10 1.49
N LEU A 182 3.04 -12.17 1.59
CA LEU A 182 3.37 -13.36 2.36
C LEU A 182 4.09 -14.39 1.50
N SER A 183 5.37 -14.13 1.21
CA SER A 183 6.21 -15.02 0.40
C SER A 183 7.69 -14.82 0.75
N ASP A 184 8.48 -15.88 0.63
CA ASP A 184 9.86 -15.97 1.09
C ASP A 184 10.83 -15.00 0.41
N GLU A 185 10.55 -14.56 -0.82
CA GLU A 185 11.34 -13.53 -1.47
C GLU A 185 11.26 -12.17 -0.76
N TYR A 186 10.14 -11.85 -0.10
CA TYR A 186 9.98 -10.57 0.62
C TYR A 186 10.82 -10.50 1.91
N ILE A 187 11.22 -11.65 2.43
CA ILE A 187 12.12 -11.77 3.60
C ILE A 187 13.52 -12.25 3.22
N ASN A 188 13.84 -12.28 1.91
CA ASN A 188 15.12 -12.70 1.36
C ASN A 188 15.57 -14.12 1.76
N GLU A 189 14.65 -15.01 2.13
CA GLU A 189 14.91 -16.45 2.31
C GLU A 189 14.98 -17.18 0.96
N LYS A 190 14.43 -16.57 -0.08
CA LYS A 190 14.49 -17.05 -1.47
C LYS A 190 14.96 -15.93 -2.38
N GLU A 191 16.12 -16.08 -2.97
CA GLU A 191 16.59 -15.14 -3.98
C GLU A 191 15.81 -15.32 -5.31
N ARG A 192 15.28 -14.21 -5.84
CA ARG A 192 14.54 -14.20 -7.10
C ARG A 192 15.05 -13.19 -8.12
N PHE A 193 15.35 -11.96 -7.69
CA PHE A 193 15.85 -10.86 -8.52
C PHE A 193 16.95 -10.09 -7.78
N GLY A 194 17.93 -10.80 -7.23
CA GLY A 194 18.87 -10.26 -6.26
C GLY A 194 18.20 -9.95 -4.92
N TYR A 195 18.76 -9.00 -4.16
CA TYR A 195 18.15 -8.59 -2.90
C TYR A 195 16.79 -7.94 -3.12
N TRP A 196 15.77 -8.46 -2.43
CA TRP A 196 14.41 -7.93 -2.48
C TRP A 196 14.21 -6.86 -1.41
N LYS A 197 14.13 -5.60 -1.84
CA LYS A 197 13.91 -4.46 -0.96
C LYS A 197 12.42 -4.12 -0.93
N ASP A 198 11.78 -4.30 0.21
CA ASP A 198 10.43 -3.83 0.45
C ASP A 198 10.31 -3.16 1.81
N THR A 199 9.19 -2.48 2.07
CA THR A 199 9.00 -1.71 3.29
C THR A 199 7.64 -1.99 3.91
N GLY A 200 7.56 -1.87 5.23
CA GLY A 200 6.33 -2.00 5.98
C GLY A 200 6.25 -0.97 7.10
N ILE A 201 5.05 -0.83 7.64
CA ILE A 201 4.80 0.01 8.81
C ILE A 201 3.85 -0.71 9.76
N MET A 202 4.17 -0.67 11.06
CA MET A 202 3.28 -1.07 12.14
C MET A 202 2.70 0.16 12.81
N LEU A 203 1.41 0.10 13.08
CA LEU A 203 0.64 1.10 13.82
C LEU A 203 0.15 0.47 15.13
N LYS A 204 0.25 1.22 16.24
CA LYS A 204 -0.37 0.84 17.52
C LYS A 204 -1.17 2.01 18.05
N GLY A 205 -2.48 1.90 18.04
CA GLY A 205 -3.39 2.95 18.51
C GLY A 205 -4.61 3.14 17.62
N GLU A 206 -5.21 4.32 17.74
CA GLU A 206 -6.51 4.64 17.15
C GLU A 206 -6.54 4.58 15.62
N ALA A 207 -5.43 4.94 14.95
CA ALA A 207 -5.38 4.92 13.48
C ALA A 207 -5.51 3.53 12.86
N VAL A 208 -5.31 2.45 13.63
CA VAL A 208 -5.55 1.07 13.17
C VAL A 208 -7.00 0.88 12.74
N TRP A 209 -7.92 1.69 13.29
CA TRP A 209 -9.32 1.66 12.90
C TRP A 209 -9.54 1.84 11.39
N ASN A 210 -8.80 2.72 10.74
CA ASN A 210 -8.92 2.88 9.29
C ASN A 210 -8.52 1.60 8.51
N LEU A 211 -7.50 0.86 8.98
CA LEU A 211 -7.14 -0.43 8.39
C LEU A 211 -8.24 -1.48 8.63
N THR A 212 -8.82 -1.47 9.83
CA THR A 212 -9.95 -2.33 10.20
C THR A 212 -11.17 -2.06 9.32
N LEU A 213 -11.50 -0.78 9.09
CA LEU A 213 -12.59 -0.37 8.20
C LEU A 213 -12.40 -0.89 6.78
N MET A 214 -11.18 -0.75 6.21
CA MET A 214 -10.88 -1.24 4.86
C MET A 214 -11.07 -2.75 4.75
N PHE A 215 -10.63 -3.51 5.73
CA PHE A 215 -10.83 -4.96 5.78
C PHE A 215 -12.32 -5.32 5.90
N LEU A 216 -13.02 -4.72 6.85
CA LEU A 216 -14.43 -5.04 7.12
C LEU A 216 -15.35 -4.67 5.94
N GLU A 217 -15.02 -3.62 5.21
CA GLU A 217 -15.76 -3.22 4.00
C GLU A 217 -15.76 -4.33 2.95
N ILE A 218 -14.60 -4.87 2.58
CA ILE A 218 -14.51 -5.96 1.60
C ILE A 218 -15.00 -7.27 2.17
N TRP A 219 -14.65 -7.58 3.42
CA TRP A 219 -15.12 -8.81 4.08
C TRP A 219 -16.64 -8.89 4.05
N ASN A 220 -17.34 -7.88 4.53
CA ASN A 220 -18.81 -7.90 4.58
C ASN A 220 -19.47 -7.75 3.21
N ALA A 221 -18.81 -7.15 2.23
CA ALA A 221 -19.31 -7.16 0.85
C ALA A 221 -19.28 -8.57 0.22
N LEU A 222 -18.30 -9.41 0.61
CA LEU A 222 -18.18 -10.79 0.14
C LEU A 222 -18.99 -11.75 1.00
N ARG A 223 -18.80 -11.70 2.31
CA ARG A 223 -19.41 -12.56 3.34
C ARG A 223 -20.03 -11.69 4.43
N PRO A 224 -21.29 -11.30 4.31
CA PRO A 224 -21.98 -10.48 5.32
C PRO A 224 -22.09 -11.25 6.64
N THR A 225 -21.29 -10.85 7.63
CA THR A 225 -21.23 -11.46 8.97
C THR A 225 -21.56 -10.48 10.07
N ASP A 226 -21.20 -9.21 9.87
CA ASP A 226 -21.26 -8.22 10.94
C ASP A 226 -22.41 -7.23 10.74
N GLN A 227 -23.14 -6.94 11.83
CA GLN A 227 -24.19 -5.92 11.87
C GLN A 227 -23.83 -4.78 12.83
N ASN A 228 -22.88 -5.02 13.72
CA ASN A 228 -22.30 -4.07 14.65
C ASN A 228 -20.79 -4.17 14.60
N PHE A 229 -20.11 -3.05 14.58
CA PHE A 229 -18.66 -2.96 14.44
C PHE A 229 -17.97 -2.43 15.69
N GLU A 230 -18.71 -2.19 16.79
CA GLU A 230 -18.16 -1.65 18.05
C GLU A 230 -17.10 -2.56 18.67
N GLU A 231 -17.25 -3.88 18.52
CA GLU A 231 -16.29 -4.86 19.06
C GLU A 231 -14.92 -4.79 18.38
N PHE A 232 -14.82 -4.21 17.16
CA PHE A 232 -13.57 -4.06 16.42
C PHE A 232 -12.88 -2.71 16.63
N LEU A 233 -13.50 -1.80 17.41
CA LEU A 233 -12.90 -0.51 17.74
C LEU A 233 -11.62 -0.68 18.56
N PRO A 234 -10.57 0.16 18.35
CA PRO A 234 -9.30 0.02 19.06
C PRO A 234 -9.40 0.01 20.57
N HIS A 235 -10.33 0.77 21.15
CA HIS A 235 -10.51 0.86 22.60
C HIS A 235 -11.40 -0.25 23.19
N HIS A 236 -12.04 -1.07 22.37
CA HIS A 236 -12.92 -2.12 22.89
C HIS A 236 -12.13 -3.14 23.74
N TYR A 237 -10.96 -3.57 23.26
CA TYR A 237 -10.08 -4.50 23.95
C TYR A 237 -8.84 -3.85 24.56
N HIS A 238 -8.69 -2.52 24.41
CA HIS A 238 -7.58 -1.74 24.93
C HIS A 238 -8.12 -0.42 25.54
N PRO A 239 -8.68 -0.46 26.75
CA PRO A 239 -9.29 0.71 27.38
C PRO A 239 -8.27 1.80 27.77
N GLU A 240 -6.99 1.44 27.87
CA GLU A 240 -5.90 2.36 28.21
C GLU A 240 -5.66 3.37 27.08
N PRO A 241 -5.30 4.62 27.41
CA PRO A 241 -4.93 5.62 26.41
C PRO A 241 -3.74 5.15 25.57
N PHE A 242 -3.81 5.42 24.26
CA PHE A 242 -2.68 5.18 23.37
C PHE A 242 -1.71 6.36 23.37
N GLU A 243 -0.42 6.05 23.33
CA GLU A 243 0.61 7.06 23.08
C GLU A 243 0.73 7.33 21.58
N GLY A 244 0.91 8.59 21.20
CA GLY A 244 1.15 9.01 19.82
C GLY A 244 2.55 9.59 19.64
N ASP A 245 3.04 9.59 18.40
CA ASP A 245 4.31 10.22 18.02
C ASP A 245 4.17 11.21 16.85
N GLY A 246 2.97 11.66 16.59
CA GLY A 246 2.58 12.57 15.50
C GLY A 246 1.16 12.30 15.05
N TYR A 247 0.88 12.53 13.75
CA TYR A 247 -0.45 12.34 13.17
C TYR A 247 -0.40 11.24 12.10
N VAL A 248 -1.37 10.32 12.15
CA VAL A 248 -1.42 9.11 11.33
C VAL A 248 -2.77 9.00 10.65
N GLN A 249 -2.79 8.85 9.34
CA GLN A 249 -4.02 8.73 8.55
C GLN A 249 -3.89 7.60 7.52
N PRO A 250 -4.21 6.35 7.89
CA PRO A 250 -4.36 5.29 6.90
C PRO A 250 -5.54 5.60 5.98
N TYR A 251 -5.37 5.33 4.69
CA TYR A 251 -6.39 5.59 3.67
C TYR A 251 -6.44 4.44 2.66
N GLY A 252 -7.61 4.20 2.11
CA GLY A 252 -7.86 3.27 1.02
C GLY A 252 -8.05 3.99 -0.30
N ASP A 253 -7.82 3.26 -1.38
CA ASP A 253 -8.17 3.63 -2.75
C ASP A 253 -9.00 2.52 -3.38
N SER A 254 -10.02 2.86 -4.13
CA SER A 254 -10.97 1.91 -4.73
C SER A 254 -11.13 2.18 -6.22
N PRO A 255 -11.01 1.16 -7.08
CA PRO A 255 -11.26 1.32 -8.51
C PRO A 255 -12.76 1.36 -8.85
N LEU A 256 -13.64 1.34 -7.86
CA LEU A 256 -15.09 1.26 -8.05
C LEU A 256 -15.81 2.59 -7.83
N ASP A 257 -15.12 3.61 -7.33
CA ASP A 257 -15.60 5.00 -7.26
C ASP A 257 -14.95 5.86 -8.35
N GLU A 258 -15.13 7.18 -8.27
CA GLU A 258 -14.61 8.14 -9.25
C GLU A 258 -13.37 8.90 -8.71
N GLU A 259 -12.90 8.55 -7.50
CA GLU A 259 -11.80 9.23 -6.82
C GLU A 259 -10.48 8.43 -6.98
N THR A 260 -9.44 9.04 -7.52
CA THR A 260 -8.10 8.46 -7.61
C THR A 260 -7.29 8.86 -6.38
N VAL A 261 -7.60 8.23 -5.25
CA VAL A 261 -7.10 8.65 -3.94
C VAL A 261 -5.58 8.58 -3.86
N GLY A 262 -5.00 7.48 -4.30
CA GLY A 262 -3.55 7.28 -4.27
C GLY A 262 -2.80 8.32 -5.08
N GLU A 263 -3.27 8.61 -6.29
CA GLU A 263 -2.72 9.65 -7.15
C GLU A 263 -2.82 11.03 -6.51
N ASN A 264 -4.02 11.39 -6.02
CA ASN A 264 -4.26 12.68 -5.40
C ASN A 264 -3.41 12.90 -4.15
N VAL A 265 -3.18 11.87 -3.33
CA VAL A 265 -2.25 11.94 -2.19
C VAL A 265 -0.83 12.24 -2.66
N TYR A 266 -0.34 11.51 -3.65
CA TYR A 266 0.99 11.76 -4.20
C TYR A 266 1.12 13.15 -4.83
N LEU A 267 0.15 13.59 -5.63
CA LEU A 267 0.14 14.92 -6.23
C LEU A 267 0.17 16.03 -5.17
N ASN A 268 -0.60 15.89 -4.10
CA ASN A 268 -0.60 16.85 -3.01
C ASN A 268 0.77 16.93 -2.31
N ILE A 269 1.41 15.78 -2.02
CA ILE A 269 2.76 15.74 -1.43
C ILE A 269 3.79 16.40 -2.36
N ILE A 270 3.79 16.06 -3.65
CA ILE A 270 4.72 16.60 -4.65
C ILE A 270 4.55 18.12 -4.81
N ASN A 271 3.31 18.60 -4.85
CA ASN A 271 3.01 20.01 -5.01
C ASN A 271 3.35 20.83 -3.77
N ALA A 272 3.26 20.23 -2.56
CA ALA A 272 3.61 20.85 -1.30
C ALA A 272 5.14 20.87 -1.02
N ALA A 273 5.92 20.04 -1.72
CA ALA A 273 7.36 19.90 -1.51
C ALA A 273 8.12 21.22 -1.71
N GLN A 274 9.04 21.54 -0.80
CA GLN A 274 9.84 22.77 -0.82
C GLN A 274 11.35 22.52 -0.87
N GLU A 275 11.85 21.52 -0.14
CA GLU A 275 13.28 21.23 -0.03
C GLU A 275 13.64 19.93 -0.76
N TYR A 276 13.00 18.80 -0.43
CA TYR A 276 13.26 17.52 -1.05
C TYR A 276 12.04 16.62 -1.09
N LEU A 277 12.06 15.69 -2.05
CA LEU A 277 11.09 14.62 -2.19
C LEU A 277 11.81 13.35 -2.67
N TYR A 278 11.77 12.28 -1.85
CA TYR A 278 12.34 10.98 -2.20
C TYR A 278 11.24 9.93 -2.29
N ALA A 279 11.23 9.15 -3.37
CA ALA A 279 10.21 8.15 -3.63
C ALA A 279 10.83 6.81 -4.07
N PHE A 280 10.21 5.71 -3.63
CA PHE A 280 10.47 4.36 -4.09
C PHE A 280 9.27 3.82 -4.84
N THR A 281 9.52 3.18 -5.97
CA THR A 281 8.49 2.46 -6.72
C THR A 281 9.10 1.35 -7.57
N PRO A 282 8.47 0.16 -7.63
CA PRO A 282 8.92 -0.89 -8.54
C PRO A 282 8.66 -0.55 -10.01
N TYR A 283 7.62 0.25 -10.26
CA TYR A 283 7.19 0.65 -11.60
C TYR A 283 6.98 2.16 -11.65
N LEU A 284 7.50 2.79 -12.71
CA LEU A 284 7.33 4.22 -12.96
C LEU A 284 6.64 4.40 -14.31
N ILE A 285 5.31 4.26 -14.30
CA ILE A 285 4.45 4.31 -15.48
C ILE A 285 3.30 5.28 -15.16
N ILE A 286 3.60 6.55 -15.21
CA ILE A 286 2.78 7.65 -14.69
C ILE A 286 2.12 8.44 -15.82
N ASP A 287 1.03 9.10 -15.50
CA ASP A 287 0.29 9.98 -16.41
C ASP A 287 0.94 11.37 -16.54
N ASN A 288 0.28 12.25 -17.30
CA ASN A 288 0.78 13.60 -17.55
C ASN A 288 0.72 14.50 -16.31
N GLU A 289 -0.25 14.32 -15.46
CA GLU A 289 -0.46 15.07 -14.23
C GLU A 289 0.69 14.82 -13.26
N MET A 290 1.03 13.57 -13.04
CA MET A 290 2.15 13.16 -12.18
C MET A 290 3.50 13.59 -12.76
N ILE A 291 3.71 13.42 -14.08
CA ILE A 291 4.92 13.91 -14.77
C ILE A 291 5.08 15.41 -14.58
N THR A 292 4.00 16.16 -14.80
CA THR A 292 4.00 17.62 -14.68
C THR A 292 4.32 18.06 -13.26
N ALA A 293 3.71 17.44 -12.25
CA ALA A 293 3.95 17.74 -10.85
C ALA A 293 5.41 17.50 -10.45
N LEU A 294 5.98 16.34 -10.80
CA LEU A 294 7.39 15.99 -10.52
C LEU A 294 8.35 16.94 -11.21
N CYS A 295 8.10 17.25 -12.50
CA CYS A 295 8.94 18.18 -13.26
C CYS A 295 8.88 19.60 -12.69
N LEU A 296 7.69 20.08 -12.28
CA LEU A 296 7.54 21.39 -11.67
C LEU A 296 8.22 21.47 -10.30
N ALA A 297 8.12 20.42 -9.48
CA ALA A 297 8.81 20.34 -8.21
C ALA A 297 10.33 20.50 -8.40
N ALA A 298 10.93 19.71 -9.32
CA ALA A 298 12.35 19.79 -9.62
C ALA A 298 12.75 21.19 -10.17
N LYS A 299 11.94 21.78 -11.08
CA LYS A 299 12.20 23.12 -11.64
C LYS A 299 12.07 24.25 -10.61
N ARG A 300 11.28 24.04 -9.53
CA ARG A 300 11.21 24.97 -8.38
C ARG A 300 12.43 24.87 -7.46
N GLY A 301 13.35 23.91 -7.72
CA GLY A 301 14.54 23.71 -6.91
C GLY A 301 14.42 22.61 -5.85
N VAL A 302 13.30 21.85 -5.81
CA VAL A 302 13.14 20.70 -4.92
C VAL A 302 14.09 19.58 -5.36
N ASP A 303 14.82 18.97 -4.43
CA ASP A 303 15.66 17.80 -4.68
C ASP A 303 14.76 16.54 -4.81
N VAL A 304 14.27 16.30 -6.05
CA VAL A 304 13.40 15.16 -6.35
C VAL A 304 14.24 13.95 -6.73
N ARG A 305 14.12 12.85 -5.95
CA ARG A 305 14.83 11.59 -6.22
C ARG A 305 13.85 10.43 -6.27
N ILE A 306 13.94 9.62 -7.32
CA ILE A 306 13.11 8.43 -7.50
C ILE A 306 14.03 7.21 -7.63
N VAL A 307 13.76 6.17 -6.84
CA VAL A 307 14.48 4.89 -6.90
C VAL A 307 13.60 3.83 -7.51
N THR A 308 14.09 3.18 -8.56
CA THR A 308 13.44 2.08 -9.27
C THR A 308 14.34 0.83 -9.24
N PRO A 309 13.86 -0.38 -9.59
CA PRO A 309 14.70 -1.57 -9.66
C PRO A 309 15.80 -1.47 -10.73
N GLN A 310 16.96 -2.09 -10.47
CA GLN A 310 17.93 -2.38 -11.53
C GLN A 310 17.67 -3.73 -12.17
N ILE A 311 17.32 -4.74 -11.37
CA ILE A 311 16.96 -6.07 -11.87
C ILE A 311 15.42 -6.14 -11.90
N PRO A 312 14.78 -6.15 -13.08
CA PRO A 312 13.32 -6.13 -13.16
C PRO A 312 12.71 -7.53 -13.02
N ASP A 313 11.51 -7.58 -12.43
CA ASP A 313 10.65 -8.75 -12.45
C ASP A 313 9.98 -8.98 -13.82
N LYS A 314 9.67 -7.90 -14.54
CA LYS A 314 9.01 -7.90 -15.86
C LYS A 314 9.76 -7.00 -16.84
N LYS A 315 10.47 -7.58 -17.80
CA LYS A 315 11.31 -6.86 -18.76
C LYS A 315 10.55 -5.80 -19.58
N THR A 316 9.33 -6.10 -20.00
CA THR A 316 8.51 -5.16 -20.81
C THR A 316 8.07 -3.96 -19.99
N VAL A 317 7.61 -4.17 -18.76
CA VAL A 317 7.22 -3.12 -17.80
C VAL A 317 8.43 -2.23 -17.46
N PHE A 318 9.59 -2.84 -17.27
CA PHE A 318 10.83 -2.10 -17.03
C PHE A 318 11.28 -1.27 -18.26
N CYS A 319 11.14 -1.80 -19.47
CA CYS A 319 11.40 -1.06 -20.69
C CYS A 319 10.49 0.18 -20.79
N LEU A 320 9.23 0.04 -20.41
CA LEU A 320 8.27 1.14 -20.33
C LEU A 320 8.66 2.14 -19.23
N THR A 321 8.98 1.68 -18.03
CA THR A 321 9.49 2.52 -16.91
C THR A 321 10.67 3.37 -17.37
N GLN A 322 11.67 2.79 -18.05
CA GLN A 322 12.83 3.52 -18.58
C GLN A 322 12.46 4.61 -19.58
N SER A 323 11.33 4.50 -20.26
CA SER A 323 10.89 5.52 -21.23
C SER A 323 10.54 6.87 -20.60
N TYR A 324 10.22 6.89 -19.30
CA TYR A 324 9.90 8.11 -18.55
C TYR A 324 11.13 8.83 -18.02
N TYR A 325 12.27 8.14 -17.90
CA TYR A 325 13.49 8.67 -17.29
C TYR A 325 13.97 9.95 -17.94
N ARG A 326 14.03 9.96 -19.28
CA ARG A 326 14.57 11.09 -20.04
C ARG A 326 13.79 12.38 -19.75
N GLN A 327 12.47 12.35 -19.87
CA GLN A 327 11.61 13.52 -19.66
C GLN A 327 11.71 14.07 -18.23
N LEU A 328 11.74 13.19 -17.23
CA LEU A 328 11.88 13.56 -15.83
C LEU A 328 13.27 14.14 -15.55
N SER A 329 14.33 13.50 -16.05
CA SER A 329 15.71 13.93 -15.82
C SER A 329 16.05 15.26 -16.52
N GLU A 330 15.52 15.50 -17.73
CA GLU A 330 15.65 16.80 -18.42
C GLU A 330 15.01 17.95 -17.61
N ALA A 331 14.04 17.66 -16.75
CA ALA A 331 13.43 18.62 -15.85
C ALA A 331 14.17 18.77 -14.50
N GLY A 332 15.18 17.94 -14.22
CA GLY A 332 15.98 17.97 -12.99
C GLY A 332 15.63 16.89 -11.97
N VAL A 333 14.67 16.00 -12.25
CA VAL A 333 14.39 14.83 -11.39
C VAL A 333 15.54 13.83 -11.46
N LYS A 334 16.05 13.39 -10.32
CA LYS A 334 17.16 12.45 -10.20
C LYS A 334 16.66 11.02 -10.12
N ILE A 335 16.94 10.20 -11.10
CA ILE A 335 16.53 8.78 -11.15
C ILE A 335 17.69 7.90 -10.71
N TYR A 336 17.39 6.96 -9.85
CA TYR A 336 18.33 5.96 -9.33
C TYR A 336 17.80 4.55 -9.61
N GLN A 337 18.70 3.62 -9.89
CA GLN A 337 18.38 2.19 -9.99
C GLN A 337 19.03 1.44 -8.84
N PHE A 338 18.22 0.75 -8.04
CA PHE A 338 18.67 -0.01 -6.88
C PHE A 338 19.54 -1.19 -7.30
N THR A 339 20.86 -1.02 -7.13
CA THR A 339 21.88 -1.95 -7.64
C THR A 339 21.83 -3.34 -7.01
N PRO A 340 21.55 -3.52 -5.70
CA PRO A 340 21.56 -4.85 -5.10
C PRO A 340 20.48 -5.81 -5.64
N GLY A 341 19.43 -5.29 -6.30
CA GLY A 341 18.39 -6.17 -6.80
C GLY A 341 17.09 -5.48 -7.19
N PHE A 342 15.97 -6.01 -6.69
CA PHE A 342 14.62 -5.53 -6.98
C PHE A 342 14.06 -4.72 -5.81
N ILE A 343 13.78 -3.44 -6.03
CA ILE A 343 13.06 -2.61 -5.06
C ILE A 343 11.56 -2.69 -5.34
N HIS A 344 10.82 -3.22 -4.37
CA HIS A 344 9.36 -3.33 -4.43
C HIS A 344 8.65 -2.39 -3.45
N ALA A 345 9.40 -1.59 -2.70
CA ALA A 345 8.89 -0.60 -1.76
C ALA A 345 8.06 0.49 -2.47
N LYS A 346 6.99 0.94 -1.82
CA LYS A 346 6.14 2.04 -2.23
C LYS A 346 6.04 3.01 -1.08
N CYS A 347 6.92 3.98 -1.08
CA CYS A 347 6.90 5.04 -0.09
C CYS A 347 7.41 6.36 -0.69
N MET A 348 6.99 7.44 -0.08
CA MET A 348 7.42 8.80 -0.42
C MET A 348 7.65 9.57 0.87
N VAL A 349 8.72 10.35 0.94
CA VAL A 349 9.03 11.23 2.07
C VAL A 349 9.39 12.62 1.57
N CYS A 350 8.93 13.64 2.29
CA CYS A 350 9.06 15.03 1.89
C CYS A 350 9.36 15.92 3.10
N ASP A 351 10.41 16.75 2.98
CA ASP A 351 10.73 17.92 3.83
C ASP A 351 10.79 17.65 5.35
N ASP A 352 11.13 16.43 5.78
CA ASP A 352 11.09 15.98 7.19
C ASP A 352 9.70 16.10 7.88
N LYS A 353 8.67 16.39 7.10
CA LYS A 353 7.32 16.67 7.60
C LYS A 353 6.34 15.54 7.36
N VAL A 354 6.31 15.03 6.14
CA VAL A 354 5.33 14.03 5.72
C VAL A 354 5.99 12.82 5.06
N ALA A 355 5.36 11.67 5.23
CA ALA A 355 5.66 10.48 4.45
C ALA A 355 4.39 9.71 4.15
N THR A 356 4.44 8.86 3.12
CA THR A 356 3.44 7.82 2.90
C THR A 356 4.14 6.49 2.68
N VAL A 357 3.58 5.44 3.29
CA VAL A 357 4.04 4.05 3.18
C VAL A 357 2.81 3.18 2.91
N GLY A 358 2.86 2.35 1.87
CA GLY A 358 1.69 1.54 1.54
C GLY A 358 1.91 0.58 0.40
N THR A 359 0.83 0.33 -0.32
CA THR A 359 0.78 -0.66 -1.40
C THR A 359 0.81 -0.03 -2.79
N ILE A 360 0.62 1.30 -2.90
CA ILE A 360 0.33 2.04 -4.13
C ILE A 360 1.61 2.29 -4.93
N ASN A 361 1.74 1.63 -6.09
CA ASN A 361 2.82 1.90 -7.05
C ASN A 361 2.58 3.20 -7.83
N LEU A 362 3.62 3.73 -8.44
CA LEU A 362 3.51 4.78 -9.46
C LEU A 362 3.28 4.15 -10.85
N ASP A 363 2.15 3.44 -10.99
CA ASP A 363 1.71 2.86 -12.26
C ASP A 363 0.17 2.88 -12.39
N TYR A 364 -0.32 2.80 -13.64
CA TYR A 364 -1.75 2.88 -13.96
C TYR A 364 -2.61 1.81 -13.26
N ARG A 365 -2.08 0.60 -13.01
CA ARG A 365 -2.85 -0.44 -12.35
C ARG A 365 -3.12 -0.09 -10.90
N SER A 366 -2.09 0.35 -10.19
CA SER A 366 -2.23 0.79 -8.80
C SER A 366 -3.10 2.03 -8.67
N LEU A 367 -2.90 3.03 -9.56
CA LEU A 367 -3.58 4.33 -9.44
C LEU A 367 -5.05 4.29 -9.89
N TYR A 368 -5.48 3.30 -10.72
CA TYR A 368 -6.81 3.34 -11.34
C TYR A 368 -7.59 2.02 -11.33
N LEU A 369 -6.94 0.88 -11.07
CA LEU A 369 -7.58 -0.43 -11.29
C LEU A 369 -7.62 -1.33 -10.06
N HIS A 370 -6.78 -1.07 -9.05
CA HIS A 370 -6.66 -1.93 -7.87
C HIS A 370 -7.28 -1.27 -6.63
N PHE A 371 -7.75 -2.11 -5.71
CA PHE A 371 -7.91 -1.68 -4.33
C PHE A 371 -6.52 -1.58 -3.72
N GLU A 372 -6.21 -0.43 -3.18
CA GLU A 372 -4.92 -0.10 -2.61
C GLU A 372 -5.08 0.55 -1.23
N CYS A 373 -4.01 0.64 -0.46
CA CYS A 373 -3.98 1.41 0.77
C CYS A 373 -2.63 2.05 1.02
N GLY A 374 -2.64 3.13 1.80
CA GLY A 374 -1.46 3.81 2.25
C GLY A 374 -1.66 4.38 3.64
N VAL A 375 -0.57 4.75 4.29
CA VAL A 375 -0.57 5.46 5.57
C VAL A 375 0.10 6.81 5.35
N PHE A 376 -0.67 7.87 5.42
CA PHE A 376 -0.14 9.23 5.45
C PHE A 376 0.33 9.55 6.88
N LEU A 377 1.58 10.00 7.00
CA LEU A 377 2.26 10.29 8.23
C LEU A 377 2.64 11.77 8.26
N TYR A 378 2.32 12.44 9.36
CA TYR A 378 2.72 13.82 9.58
C TYR A 378 3.39 13.97 10.94
N GLN A 379 4.64 14.46 10.96
CA GLN A 379 5.45 14.70 12.15
C GLN A 379 5.67 13.47 13.05
N THR A 380 5.54 12.25 12.52
CA THR A 380 5.87 11.03 13.25
C THR A 380 7.37 10.72 13.16
N LYS A 381 7.89 9.93 14.10
CA LYS A 381 9.28 9.43 14.05
C LYS A 381 9.54 8.59 12.79
N SER A 382 8.51 7.93 12.28
CA SER A 382 8.60 7.12 11.06
C SER A 382 8.89 7.96 9.81
N VAL A 383 8.52 9.24 9.76
CA VAL A 383 8.89 10.15 8.65
C VAL A 383 10.41 10.22 8.50
N LEU A 384 11.13 10.44 9.61
CA LEU A 384 12.59 10.49 9.60
C LEU A 384 13.21 9.12 9.33
N ALA A 385 12.58 8.04 9.78
CA ALA A 385 13.04 6.68 9.48
C ALA A 385 12.94 6.36 7.98
N VAL A 386 11.85 6.76 7.31
CA VAL A 386 11.70 6.66 5.83
C VAL A 386 12.77 7.48 5.12
N LYS A 387 13.06 8.72 5.58
CA LYS A 387 14.15 9.55 5.01
C LYS A 387 15.50 8.87 5.10
N GLU A 388 15.86 8.36 6.27
CA GLU A 388 17.15 7.70 6.48
C GLU A 388 17.28 6.41 5.65
N ASP A 389 16.20 5.63 5.53
CA ASP A 389 16.18 4.49 4.61
C ASP A 389 16.32 4.92 3.15
N ALA A 390 15.66 6.02 2.76
CA ALA A 390 15.78 6.57 1.42
C ALA A 390 17.23 6.96 1.08
N LYS A 391 17.91 7.65 1.99
CA LYS A 391 19.33 8.02 1.80
C LYS A 391 20.22 6.78 1.65
N LYS A 392 20.12 5.81 2.56
CA LYS A 392 20.90 4.57 2.51
C LYS A 392 20.62 3.74 1.24
N THR A 393 19.39 3.77 0.76
CA THR A 393 18.99 3.07 -0.47
C THR A 393 19.54 3.77 -1.69
N ILE A 394 19.51 5.11 -1.73
CA ILE A 394 20.10 5.92 -2.80
C ILE A 394 21.62 5.71 -2.87
N GLU A 395 22.31 5.66 -1.73
CA GLU A 395 23.77 5.37 -1.67
C GLU A 395 24.14 4.01 -2.28
N LYS A 396 23.23 3.02 -2.19
CA LYS A 396 23.37 1.68 -2.79
C LYS A 396 22.83 1.59 -4.21
N SER A 397 22.46 2.71 -4.81
CA SER A 397 21.83 2.76 -6.13
C SER A 397 22.71 3.47 -7.15
N THR A 398 22.59 3.07 -8.41
CA THR A 398 23.28 3.74 -9.53
C THR A 398 22.46 4.94 -9.98
N PHE A 399 23.06 6.13 -9.96
CA PHE A 399 22.48 7.32 -10.57
C PHE A 399 22.41 7.18 -12.09
N ILE A 400 21.26 7.42 -12.69
CA ILE A 400 21.05 7.28 -14.13
C ILE A 400 21.36 8.61 -14.80
N THR A 401 22.57 8.67 -15.41
CA THR A 401 23.03 9.84 -16.15
C THR A 401 22.42 9.91 -17.55
N PRO A 402 22.46 11.09 -18.22
CA PRO A 402 22.01 11.23 -19.61
C PRO A 402 22.67 10.26 -20.58
N GLU A 403 23.94 9.87 -20.31
CA GLU A 403 24.69 8.90 -21.12
C GLU A 403 24.09 7.51 -21.02
N LEU A 404 23.71 7.08 -19.80
CA LEU A 404 23.03 5.79 -19.54
C LEU A 404 21.62 5.74 -20.11
N MET A 405 20.99 6.89 -20.36
CA MET A 405 19.66 7.00 -20.97
C MET A 405 19.71 6.91 -22.50
N LYS A 406 20.88 7.07 -23.12
CA LYS A 406 21.03 6.97 -24.58
C LYS A 406 20.71 5.54 -25.03
N GLN A 407 19.68 5.44 -25.87
CA GLN A 407 19.20 4.16 -26.38
C GLN A 407 19.16 4.21 -27.91
N GLY A 408 19.31 3.06 -28.56
CA GLY A 408 19.24 2.97 -30.03
C GLY A 408 17.82 3.26 -30.54
N PHE A 409 17.72 3.66 -31.81
CA PHE A 409 16.46 4.04 -32.48
C PHE A 409 15.35 3.01 -32.31
N PHE A 410 15.62 1.73 -32.48
CA PHE A 410 14.62 0.65 -32.37
C PHE A 410 14.07 0.53 -30.93
N LYS A 411 14.89 0.72 -29.91
CA LYS A 411 14.45 0.69 -28.52
C LYS A 411 13.56 1.90 -28.19
N ASN A 412 13.93 3.08 -28.69
CA ASN A 412 13.11 4.29 -28.54
C ASN A 412 11.74 4.14 -29.23
N LEU A 413 11.71 3.58 -30.45
CA LEU A 413 10.46 3.30 -31.16
C LEU A 413 9.60 2.31 -30.40
N TRP A 414 10.20 1.23 -29.88
CA TRP A 414 9.48 0.24 -29.06
C TRP A 414 8.90 0.86 -27.78
N GLN A 415 9.66 1.72 -27.10
CA GLN A 415 9.19 2.45 -25.93
C GLN A 415 8.03 3.39 -26.26
N ALA A 416 8.07 4.07 -27.39
CA ALA A 416 6.97 4.92 -27.85
C ALA A 416 5.68 4.11 -28.11
N ILE A 417 5.82 2.91 -28.72
CA ILE A 417 4.70 1.98 -28.88
C ILE A 417 4.17 1.51 -27.52
N LEU A 418 5.04 1.11 -26.60
CA LEU A 418 4.61 0.66 -25.26
C LEU A 418 3.88 1.76 -24.48
N ARG A 419 4.27 3.03 -24.63
CA ARG A 419 3.55 4.17 -24.02
C ARG A 419 2.10 4.29 -24.45
N LEU A 420 1.76 3.91 -25.68
CA LEU A 420 0.36 3.89 -26.15
C LEU A 420 -0.50 2.85 -25.38
N PHE A 421 0.16 1.80 -24.90
CA PHE A 421 -0.48 0.73 -24.12
C PHE A 421 -0.29 0.86 -22.62
N ALA A 422 0.38 1.92 -22.15
CA ALA A 422 0.64 2.14 -20.72
C ALA A 422 -0.60 1.99 -19.82
N PRO A 423 -1.81 2.49 -20.19
CA PRO A 423 -3.01 2.31 -19.38
C PRO A 423 -3.52 0.86 -19.29
N LEU A 424 -2.95 -0.06 -20.08
CA LEU A 424 -3.31 -1.48 -20.10
C LEU A 424 -2.28 -2.38 -19.41
N MET A 425 -1.15 -1.82 -18.95
CA MET A 425 0.02 -2.56 -18.46
C MET A 425 0.17 -2.54 -16.95
#